data_17c21b938716ddfef95dcafe73754b46
#
_entry.id   17c21b938716ddfef95dcafe73754b46
#
_cell.length_a   1.000
_cell.length_b   1.000
_cell.length_c   1.000
_cell.angle_alpha   90.00
_cell.angle_beta   90.00
_cell.angle_gamma   90.00
#
_symmetry.space_group_name_H-M   'P 1'
#
loop_
_entity.id
_entity.type
_entity.pdbx_description
1 polymer ?
#
loop_
_entity_poly.entity_id
_entity_poly.type
_entity_poly.pdbx_seq_one_letter_code
_entity_poly.pdbx_strand_id
1 'polypeptide(L)'
;MRVSYVVSSMVFWWRENHLSFEQECQFLKLMGFGVELWPNIKDQNECRYERRNWSRLVSATEGMLVVMRSRDDGPTLEHWDEQIECAKLLGANIVTSLRSLGIPDGPEVDGCGLAGDVVRLAEKHKVKLCLETGALPIVKAVGKKFDSIWYCLDTGYANLDAQFSFKEYVDGLAPRVAHLHLTDNYGQTDDHEPPGLCGGISPQEWDYLLSALDKCDNEVIGSLEMCPAMPAVMIRQASEFLFDQLQWPNRPQKQPGNTGVIYNPV
;
A
#
# COMPACT_ATOMS: atom_id res chain seq x y z
N MET A 1 -12.71 -11.40 9.71
CA MET A 1 -11.91 -10.52 8.83
C MET A 1 -10.98 -11.34 7.95
N ARG A 2 -10.78 -10.93 6.70
CA ARG A 2 -9.77 -11.50 5.81
C ARG A 2 -8.71 -10.44 5.54
N VAL A 3 -7.49 -10.68 6.00
CA VAL A 3 -6.33 -9.84 5.70
C VAL A 3 -5.38 -10.65 4.85
N SER A 4 -4.95 -10.07 3.74
CA SER A 4 -3.87 -10.57 2.91
C SER A 4 -2.72 -9.57 2.95
N TYR A 5 -1.51 -10.00 2.65
CA TYR A 5 -0.33 -9.14 2.81
C TYR A 5 0.50 -9.05 1.54
N VAL A 6 0.93 -7.84 1.27
CA VAL A 6 1.89 -7.51 0.22
C VAL A 6 3.07 -6.76 0.84
N VAL A 7 4.12 -6.59 0.08
CA VAL A 7 5.24 -5.70 0.43
C VAL A 7 5.36 -4.65 -0.65
N SER A 8 5.49 -3.40 -0.24
CA SER A 8 5.74 -2.29 -1.15
C SER A 8 7.07 -2.46 -1.87
N SER A 9 7.07 -2.34 -3.18
CA SER A 9 8.30 -2.41 -3.97
C SER A 9 9.27 -1.27 -3.65
N MET A 10 8.82 -0.23 -2.93
CA MET A 10 9.66 0.82 -2.37
C MET A 10 10.77 0.25 -1.45
N VAL A 11 10.50 -0.82 -0.73
CA VAL A 11 11.46 -1.47 0.18
C VAL A 11 12.76 -1.86 -0.52
N PHE A 12 12.72 -2.07 -1.83
CA PHE A 12 13.88 -2.48 -2.63
C PHE A 12 14.65 -1.31 -3.27
N TRP A 13 14.30 -0.06 -2.98
CA TRP A 13 14.89 1.13 -3.64
C TRP A 13 16.28 1.51 -3.14
N TRP A 14 16.76 0.90 -2.10
CA TRP A 14 17.97 1.31 -1.43
C TRP A 14 19.23 0.92 -2.21
N ARG A 15 20.06 1.93 -2.57
CA ARG A 15 21.40 1.84 -3.15
C ARG A 15 21.48 1.41 -4.63
N GLU A 16 22.67 1.58 -5.21
CA GLU A 16 22.97 1.30 -6.60
C GLU A 16 22.85 -0.18 -7.02
N ASN A 17 22.87 -1.10 -6.05
CA ASN A 17 22.78 -2.54 -6.26
C ASN A 17 21.35 -3.06 -6.02
N HIS A 18 20.38 -2.50 -6.72
CA HIS A 18 19.02 -2.97 -6.59
C HIS A 18 18.82 -4.32 -7.26
N LEU A 19 17.95 -5.11 -6.68
CA LEU A 19 17.35 -6.24 -7.36
C LEU A 19 16.62 -5.75 -8.62
N SER A 20 16.60 -6.55 -9.66
CA SER A 20 15.67 -6.31 -10.75
C SER A 20 14.25 -6.55 -10.25
N PHE A 21 13.25 -6.00 -10.93
CA PHE A 21 11.85 -6.21 -10.54
C PHE A 21 11.47 -7.69 -10.45
N GLU A 22 11.99 -8.52 -11.34
CA GLU A 22 11.79 -9.97 -11.35
C GLU A 22 12.40 -10.62 -10.10
N GLN A 23 13.57 -10.16 -9.67
CA GLN A 23 14.22 -10.65 -8.46
C GLN A 23 13.47 -10.22 -7.19
N GLU A 24 12.94 -8.98 -7.16
CA GLU A 24 12.06 -8.51 -6.08
C GLU A 24 10.84 -9.44 -5.95
N CYS A 25 10.13 -9.67 -7.05
CA CYS A 25 8.97 -10.56 -7.08
C CYS A 25 9.32 -12.00 -6.67
N GLN A 26 10.44 -12.52 -7.16
CA GLN A 26 10.90 -13.87 -6.77
C GLN A 26 11.20 -13.96 -5.28
N PHE A 27 11.86 -12.96 -4.72
CA PHE A 27 12.13 -12.89 -3.29
C PHE A 27 10.83 -12.88 -2.47
N LEU A 28 9.86 -12.03 -2.83
CA LEU A 28 8.58 -11.95 -2.13
C LEU A 28 7.76 -13.25 -2.23
N LYS A 29 7.77 -13.90 -3.39
CA LYS A 29 7.16 -15.23 -3.57
C LYS A 29 7.72 -16.25 -2.58
N LEU A 30 9.03 -16.29 -2.41
CA LEU A 30 9.69 -17.20 -1.45
C LEU A 30 9.28 -16.91 0.00
N MET A 31 9.00 -15.66 0.32
CA MET A 31 8.53 -15.24 1.63
C MET A 31 7.01 -15.43 1.82
N GLY A 32 6.27 -15.76 0.75
CA GLY A 32 4.82 -15.92 0.77
C GLY A 32 4.03 -14.61 0.69
N PHE A 33 4.69 -13.50 0.36
CA PHE A 33 4.04 -12.19 0.19
C PHE A 33 3.64 -11.93 -1.25
N GLY A 34 2.60 -11.10 -1.42
CA GLY A 34 2.34 -10.41 -2.66
C GLY A 34 3.21 -9.15 -2.81
N VAL A 35 2.91 -8.34 -3.82
CA VAL A 35 3.63 -7.10 -4.11
C VAL A 35 2.68 -5.92 -4.27
N GLU A 36 3.02 -4.79 -3.67
CA GLU A 36 2.48 -3.49 -4.06
C GLU A 36 3.44 -2.82 -5.03
N LEU A 37 2.96 -2.59 -6.24
CA LEU A 37 3.73 -1.98 -7.31
C LEU A 37 3.72 -0.45 -7.19
N TRP A 38 4.90 0.14 -7.18
CA TRP A 38 5.08 1.56 -7.36
C TRP A 38 5.36 1.89 -8.84
N PRO A 39 4.90 3.06 -9.32
CA PRO A 39 4.96 3.40 -10.73
C PRO A 39 6.39 3.59 -11.23
N ASN A 40 7.25 4.11 -10.38
CA ASN A 40 8.62 4.44 -10.74
C ASN A 40 9.54 4.43 -9.52
N ILE A 41 10.81 4.09 -9.70
CA ILE A 41 11.77 4.00 -8.62
C ILE A 41 13.01 4.86 -8.82
N LYS A 42 13.58 4.88 -10.02
CA LYS A 42 14.88 5.48 -10.28
C LYS A 42 14.84 6.61 -11.29
N ASP A 43 14.05 6.48 -12.31
CA ASP A 43 13.93 7.44 -13.38
C ASP A 43 12.49 7.93 -13.47
N GLN A 44 12.27 9.18 -13.09
CA GLN A 44 10.95 9.81 -13.17
C GLN A 44 10.39 9.84 -14.62
N ASN A 45 11.23 9.57 -15.61
CA ASN A 45 10.82 9.47 -17.00
C ASN A 45 10.34 8.09 -17.44
N GLU A 46 10.51 7.05 -16.59
CA GLU A 46 10.05 5.69 -16.89
C GLU A 46 8.98 5.23 -15.92
N CYS A 47 7.73 5.21 -16.34
CA CYS A 47 6.66 4.60 -15.56
C CYS A 47 6.60 3.09 -15.82
N ARG A 48 6.57 2.29 -14.74
CA ARG A 48 6.42 0.83 -14.85
C ARG A 48 5.13 0.42 -15.55
N TYR A 49 4.07 1.24 -15.47
CA TYR A 49 2.75 0.94 -16.01
C TYR A 49 2.60 1.18 -17.50
N GLU A 50 3.62 1.70 -18.17
CA GLU A 50 3.59 1.84 -19.62
C GLU A 50 3.39 0.50 -20.33
N ARG A 51 2.58 0.48 -21.37
CA ARG A 51 2.20 -0.75 -22.11
C ARG A 51 3.38 -1.59 -22.55
N ARG A 52 4.53 -0.98 -22.86
CA ARG A 52 5.78 -1.69 -23.22
C ARG A 52 6.30 -2.60 -22.11
N ASN A 53 5.93 -2.36 -20.84
CA ASN A 53 6.38 -3.13 -19.69
C ASN A 53 5.39 -4.23 -19.26
N TRP A 54 4.17 -4.26 -19.78
CA TRP A 54 3.09 -5.10 -19.25
C TRP A 54 3.40 -6.60 -19.29
N SER A 55 3.97 -7.11 -20.40
CA SER A 55 4.34 -8.52 -20.48
C SER A 55 5.36 -8.93 -19.42
N ARG A 56 6.31 -8.03 -19.14
CA ARG A 56 7.32 -8.22 -18.09
C ARG A 56 6.68 -8.20 -16.69
N LEU A 57 5.77 -7.28 -16.43
CA LEU A 57 5.05 -7.21 -15.16
C LEU A 57 4.21 -8.46 -14.93
N VAL A 58 3.42 -8.89 -15.93
CA VAL A 58 2.61 -10.11 -15.87
C VAL A 58 3.46 -11.33 -15.53
N SER A 59 4.57 -11.51 -16.26
CA SER A 59 5.46 -12.64 -16.01
C SER A 59 6.09 -12.62 -14.62
N ALA A 60 6.53 -11.45 -14.15
CA ALA A 60 7.15 -11.31 -12.85
C ALA A 60 6.17 -11.54 -11.70
N THR A 61 4.92 -11.08 -11.84
CA THR A 61 3.90 -11.16 -10.79
C THR A 61 3.00 -12.40 -10.88
N GLU A 62 3.24 -13.29 -11.82
CA GLU A 62 2.43 -14.51 -11.99
C GLU A 62 2.28 -15.28 -10.66
N GLY A 63 1.03 -15.55 -10.27
CA GLY A 63 0.68 -16.26 -9.04
C GLY A 63 0.83 -15.43 -7.76
N MET A 64 1.10 -14.12 -7.85
CA MET A 64 1.15 -13.23 -6.69
C MET A 64 -0.16 -12.47 -6.49
N LEU A 65 -0.41 -12.08 -5.23
CA LEU A 65 -1.33 -10.99 -4.94
C LEU A 65 -0.66 -9.68 -5.35
N VAL A 66 -1.35 -8.85 -6.13
CA VAL A 66 -0.84 -7.56 -6.60
C VAL A 66 -1.76 -6.43 -6.17
N VAL A 67 -1.17 -5.37 -5.67
CA VAL A 67 -1.78 -4.05 -5.46
C VAL A 67 -0.96 -3.03 -6.25
N MET A 68 -1.56 -1.94 -6.67
CA MET A 68 -0.84 -0.90 -7.39
C MET A 68 -0.97 0.45 -6.67
N ARG A 69 0.12 1.20 -6.63
CA ARG A 69 0.12 2.62 -6.29
C ARG A 69 0.06 3.44 -7.58
N SER A 70 -0.73 4.50 -7.56
CA SER A 70 -0.84 5.40 -8.71
C SER A 70 0.42 6.26 -8.90
N ARG A 71 0.58 6.82 -10.09
CA ARG A 71 1.57 7.87 -10.35
C ARG A 71 1.21 9.13 -9.58
N ASP A 72 2.23 9.83 -9.07
CA ASP A 72 2.06 11.10 -8.34
C ASP A 72 2.54 12.32 -9.14
N ASP A 73 2.99 12.13 -10.38
CA ASP A 73 3.56 13.16 -11.28
C ASP A 73 2.48 13.94 -12.08
N GLY A 74 1.32 14.14 -11.51
CA GLY A 74 0.20 14.86 -12.14
C GLY A 74 -0.46 14.09 -13.29
N PRO A 75 -0.93 12.85 -13.07
CA PRO A 75 -1.48 12.03 -14.12
C PRO A 75 -2.74 12.63 -14.74
N THR A 76 -2.83 12.56 -16.06
CA THR A 76 -4.05 12.84 -16.81
C THR A 76 -5.05 11.69 -16.72
N LEU A 77 -6.28 11.88 -17.19
CA LEU A 77 -7.26 10.78 -17.27
C LEU A 77 -6.75 9.62 -18.15
N GLU A 78 -5.98 9.91 -19.21
CA GLU A 78 -5.37 8.88 -20.06
C GLU A 78 -4.34 8.04 -19.29
N HIS A 79 -3.50 8.67 -18.46
CA HIS A 79 -2.60 7.96 -17.57
C HIS A 79 -3.34 7.09 -16.56
N TRP A 80 -4.49 7.54 -16.06
CA TRP A 80 -5.33 6.76 -15.18
C TRP A 80 -5.96 5.55 -15.87
N ASP A 81 -6.42 5.71 -17.11
CA ASP A 81 -6.96 4.61 -17.91
C ASP A 81 -5.89 3.53 -18.12
N GLU A 82 -4.68 3.92 -18.50
CA GLU A 82 -3.55 3.00 -18.66
C GLU A 82 -3.19 2.27 -17.36
N GLN A 83 -3.16 2.96 -16.23
CA GLN A 83 -2.89 2.36 -14.91
C GLN A 83 -3.97 1.35 -14.50
N ILE A 84 -5.24 1.69 -14.70
CA ILE A 84 -6.36 0.81 -14.35
C ILE A 84 -6.42 -0.40 -15.29
N GLU A 85 -6.13 -0.23 -16.58
CA GLU A 85 -5.98 -1.36 -17.50
C GLU A 85 -4.81 -2.28 -17.09
N CYS A 86 -3.68 -1.71 -16.69
CA CYS A 86 -2.54 -2.45 -16.17
C CYS A 86 -2.92 -3.22 -14.89
N ALA A 87 -3.60 -2.57 -13.95
CA ALA A 87 -4.08 -3.22 -12.72
C ALA A 87 -4.95 -4.44 -13.03
N LYS A 88 -5.90 -4.27 -13.94
CA LYS A 88 -6.76 -5.37 -14.38
C LYS A 88 -5.98 -6.52 -15.02
N LEU A 89 -4.99 -6.21 -15.85
CA LEU A 89 -4.13 -7.20 -16.50
C LEU A 89 -3.33 -8.02 -15.49
N LEU A 90 -2.88 -7.38 -14.42
CA LEU A 90 -2.13 -8.01 -13.33
C LEU A 90 -3.02 -8.71 -12.29
N GLY A 91 -4.35 -8.62 -12.44
CA GLY A 91 -5.29 -9.12 -11.45
C GLY A 91 -5.30 -8.30 -10.15
N ALA A 92 -4.74 -7.08 -10.18
CA ALA A 92 -4.81 -6.15 -9.06
C ALA A 92 -6.23 -5.57 -8.96
N ASN A 93 -6.86 -5.75 -7.81
CA ASN A 93 -8.21 -5.22 -7.55
C ASN A 93 -8.19 -3.90 -6.77
N ILE A 94 -7.02 -3.41 -6.39
CA ILE A 94 -6.80 -2.15 -5.67
C ILE A 94 -5.78 -1.31 -6.42
N VAL A 95 -6.12 -0.02 -6.59
CA VAL A 95 -5.17 1.04 -6.94
C VAL A 95 -5.24 2.11 -5.85
N THR A 96 -4.11 2.39 -5.22
CA THR A 96 -3.99 3.38 -4.16
C THR A 96 -3.51 4.72 -4.72
N SER A 97 -4.09 5.81 -4.25
CA SER A 97 -3.73 7.17 -4.67
C SER A 97 -3.64 8.11 -3.48
N LEU A 98 -2.57 8.89 -3.41
CA LEU A 98 -2.39 9.96 -2.44
C LEU A 98 -2.77 11.33 -3.05
N ARG A 99 -2.00 11.81 -4.01
CA ARG A 99 -2.12 13.18 -4.56
C ARG A 99 -2.60 13.24 -6.00
N SER A 100 -2.57 12.12 -6.67
CA SER A 100 -2.78 12.03 -8.12
C SER A 100 -4.24 12.24 -8.58
N LEU A 101 -5.19 12.32 -7.64
CA LEU A 101 -6.60 12.59 -7.96
C LEU A 101 -6.93 14.08 -8.13
N GLY A 102 -5.95 14.99 -7.95
CA GLY A 102 -6.18 16.44 -8.03
C GLY A 102 -7.15 16.95 -6.96
N ILE A 103 -7.16 16.31 -5.80
CA ILE A 103 -7.98 16.73 -4.66
C ILE A 103 -7.31 17.94 -4.01
N PRO A 104 -8.02 19.08 -3.84
CA PRO A 104 -7.47 20.26 -3.18
C PRO A 104 -7.10 19.98 -1.73
N ASP A 105 -6.07 20.66 -1.22
CA ASP A 105 -5.65 20.59 0.20
C ASP A 105 -6.63 21.25 1.18
N GLY A 106 -7.87 21.54 0.77
CA GLY A 106 -8.90 22.19 1.57
C GLY A 106 -10.19 21.40 1.70
N PRO A 107 -11.06 21.75 2.66
CA PRO A 107 -12.32 21.06 2.90
C PRO A 107 -13.35 21.22 1.75
N GLU A 108 -13.10 22.14 0.84
CA GLU A 108 -13.96 22.35 -0.34
C GLU A 108 -13.57 21.40 -1.47
N VAL A 109 -14.29 20.29 -1.54
CA VAL A 109 -14.05 19.21 -2.51
C VAL A 109 -14.71 19.53 -3.89
N ASP A 110 -15.14 20.76 -4.13
CA ASP A 110 -15.92 21.10 -5.33
C ASP A 110 -15.12 21.08 -6.67
N GLY A 111 -13.79 21.18 -6.59
CA GLY A 111 -12.90 21.17 -7.76
C GLY A 111 -12.44 19.79 -8.24
N CYS A 112 -13.01 18.69 -7.78
CA CYS A 112 -12.53 17.32 -8.04
C CYS A 112 -12.96 16.74 -9.40
N GLY A 113 -12.83 17.48 -10.50
CA GLY A 113 -13.22 16.99 -11.83
C GLY A 113 -12.51 15.68 -12.22
N LEU A 114 -11.19 15.67 -12.10
CA LEU A 114 -10.41 14.47 -12.40
C LEU A 114 -10.77 13.29 -11.49
N ALA A 115 -10.93 13.52 -10.17
CA ALA A 115 -11.32 12.47 -9.24
C ALA A 115 -12.64 11.79 -9.62
N GLY A 116 -13.65 12.57 -10.04
CA GLY A 116 -14.92 12.01 -10.48
C GLY A 116 -14.82 11.16 -11.75
N ASP A 117 -13.94 11.53 -12.69
CA ASP A 117 -13.70 10.75 -13.90
C ASP A 117 -12.95 9.45 -13.58
N VAL A 118 -11.93 9.51 -12.71
CA VAL A 118 -11.15 8.35 -12.27
C VAL A 118 -12.01 7.38 -11.47
N VAL A 119 -12.87 7.87 -10.59
CA VAL A 119 -13.83 7.04 -9.84
C VAL A 119 -14.71 6.25 -10.80
N ARG A 120 -15.33 6.91 -11.80
CA ARG A 120 -16.17 6.23 -12.81
C ARG A 120 -15.36 5.20 -13.61
N LEU A 121 -14.11 5.50 -13.92
CA LEU A 121 -13.22 4.60 -14.63
C LEU A 121 -12.90 3.34 -13.79
N ALA A 122 -12.56 3.52 -12.52
CA ALA A 122 -12.31 2.43 -11.59
C ALA A 122 -13.54 1.51 -11.41
N GLU A 123 -14.73 2.11 -11.26
CA GLU A 123 -16.01 1.38 -11.20
C GLU A 123 -16.26 0.54 -12.45
N LYS A 124 -16.08 1.14 -13.63
CA LYS A 124 -16.23 0.46 -14.93
C LYS A 124 -15.33 -0.79 -15.02
N HIS A 125 -14.13 -0.72 -14.50
CA HIS A 125 -13.15 -1.80 -14.53
C HIS A 125 -13.20 -2.71 -13.29
N LYS A 126 -14.06 -2.42 -12.31
CA LYS A 126 -14.20 -3.17 -11.05
C LYS A 126 -12.91 -3.18 -10.22
N VAL A 127 -12.17 -2.08 -10.25
CA VAL A 127 -10.99 -1.84 -9.44
C VAL A 127 -11.41 -0.95 -8.26
N LYS A 128 -11.00 -1.28 -7.05
CA LYS A 128 -11.18 -0.44 -5.87
C LYS A 128 -10.15 0.70 -5.93
N LEU A 129 -10.64 1.93 -6.06
CA LEU A 129 -9.81 3.11 -5.90
C LEU A 129 -9.72 3.43 -4.42
N CYS A 130 -8.52 3.32 -3.84
CA CYS A 130 -8.27 3.62 -2.44
C CYS A 130 -7.61 5.00 -2.31
N LEU A 131 -8.27 5.91 -1.60
CA LEU A 131 -7.65 7.17 -1.22
C LEU A 131 -6.76 6.93 0.00
N GLU A 132 -5.49 7.23 -0.15
CA GLU A 132 -4.53 7.12 0.93
C GLU A 132 -4.75 8.23 1.97
N THR A 133 -4.39 7.93 3.20
CA THR A 133 -4.51 8.83 4.36
C THR A 133 -3.82 10.17 4.10
N GLY A 134 -4.58 11.22 4.29
CA GLY A 134 -4.15 12.60 4.38
C GLY A 134 -4.87 13.22 5.57
N ALA A 135 -5.04 14.54 5.63
CA ALA A 135 -5.81 15.18 6.69
C ALA A 135 -7.21 14.56 6.81
N LEU A 136 -7.53 14.01 7.97
CA LEU A 136 -8.74 13.21 8.20
C LEU A 136 -10.05 13.87 7.72
N PRO A 137 -10.28 15.20 7.93
CA PRO A 137 -11.47 15.87 7.44
C PRO A 137 -11.58 15.85 5.92
N ILE A 138 -10.45 15.98 5.20
CA ILE A 138 -10.41 15.96 3.73
C ILE A 138 -10.74 14.57 3.21
N VAL A 139 -10.09 13.54 3.73
CA VAL A 139 -10.34 12.13 3.33
C VAL A 139 -11.80 11.77 3.54
N LYS A 140 -12.39 12.16 4.69
CA LYS A 140 -13.82 11.94 4.97
C LYS A 140 -14.74 12.74 4.04
N ALA A 141 -14.39 13.98 3.69
CA ALA A 141 -15.17 14.79 2.76
C ALA A 141 -15.20 14.17 1.35
N VAL A 142 -14.04 13.70 0.88
CA VAL A 142 -13.93 12.97 -0.40
C VAL A 142 -14.76 11.69 -0.38
N GLY A 143 -14.65 10.90 0.68
CA GLY A 143 -15.44 9.69 0.82
C GLY A 143 -16.94 9.93 0.93
N LYS A 144 -17.37 11.07 1.48
CA LYS A 144 -18.78 11.49 1.48
C LYS A 144 -19.27 11.90 0.09
N LYS A 145 -18.38 12.48 -0.74
CA LYS A 145 -18.70 12.90 -2.11
C LYS A 145 -18.74 11.73 -3.09
N PHE A 146 -17.88 10.72 -2.88
CA PHE A 146 -17.72 9.56 -3.75
C PHE A 146 -17.91 8.26 -2.96
N ASP A 147 -19.09 7.69 -2.99
CA ASP A 147 -19.44 6.50 -2.20
C ASP A 147 -18.64 5.25 -2.57
N SER A 148 -18.12 5.17 -3.79
CA SER A 148 -17.31 4.05 -4.28
C SER A 148 -15.82 4.17 -3.99
N ILE A 149 -15.35 5.30 -3.46
CA ILE A 149 -13.97 5.41 -2.98
C ILE A 149 -13.80 4.60 -1.69
N TRP A 150 -12.74 3.82 -1.65
CA TRP A 150 -12.25 3.13 -0.48
C TRP A 150 -11.11 3.92 0.16
N TYR A 151 -10.64 3.47 1.31
CA TYR A 151 -9.51 4.10 1.99
C TYR A 151 -8.31 3.16 2.04
N CYS A 152 -7.14 3.74 1.85
CA CYS A 152 -5.88 3.19 2.28
C CYS A 152 -5.46 3.90 3.56
N LEU A 153 -5.54 3.22 4.70
CA LEU A 153 -5.08 3.78 5.97
C LEU A 153 -3.57 3.55 6.09
N ASP A 154 -2.83 4.64 6.02
CA ASP A 154 -1.41 4.67 6.35
C ASP A 154 -1.24 4.85 7.86
N THR A 155 -0.66 3.85 8.50
CA THR A 155 -0.53 3.83 9.96
C THR A 155 0.52 4.82 10.46
N GLY A 156 1.60 5.02 9.71
CA GLY A 156 2.63 6.01 10.05
C GLY A 156 2.11 7.43 9.95
N TYR A 157 1.41 7.76 8.87
CA TYR A 157 0.78 9.08 8.74
C TYR A 157 -0.23 9.36 9.86
N ALA A 158 -1.09 8.38 10.17
CA ALA A 158 -2.07 8.52 11.25
C ALA A 158 -1.41 8.73 12.63
N ASN A 159 -0.20 8.20 12.84
CA ASN A 159 0.58 8.41 14.06
C ASN A 159 1.26 9.80 14.13
N LEU A 160 1.50 10.43 12.98
CA LEU A 160 2.18 11.74 12.90
C LEU A 160 1.22 12.92 12.99
N ASP A 161 -0.08 12.72 12.80
CA ASP A 161 -1.03 13.83 12.80
C ASP A 161 -1.18 14.45 14.19
N ALA A 162 -0.80 15.73 14.32
CA ALA A 162 -0.90 16.46 15.57
C ALA A 162 -2.35 16.90 15.93
N GLN A 163 -3.29 16.83 14.99
CA GLN A 163 -4.67 17.30 15.17
C GLN A 163 -5.62 16.16 15.54
N PHE A 164 -5.36 14.96 15.02
CA PHE A 164 -6.20 13.78 15.23
C PHE A 164 -5.36 12.60 15.71
N SER A 165 -5.85 11.91 16.71
CA SER A 165 -5.22 10.71 17.24
C SER A 165 -5.32 9.54 16.25
N PHE A 166 -4.40 8.57 16.37
CA PHE A 166 -4.45 7.31 15.65
C PHE A 166 -5.84 6.65 15.74
N LYS A 167 -6.44 6.66 16.94
CA LYS A 167 -7.78 6.12 17.17
C LYS A 167 -8.87 6.83 16.35
N GLU A 168 -8.81 8.16 16.22
CA GLU A 168 -9.78 8.93 15.43
C GLU A 168 -9.66 8.61 13.94
N TYR A 169 -8.45 8.37 13.44
CA TYR A 169 -8.23 7.88 12.07
C TYR A 169 -8.87 6.50 11.88
N VAL A 170 -8.60 5.56 12.79
CA VAL A 170 -9.17 4.21 12.73
C VAL A 170 -10.69 4.27 12.78
N ASP A 171 -11.29 4.97 13.75
CA ASP A 171 -12.75 5.08 13.88
C ASP A 171 -13.39 5.75 12.67
N GLY A 172 -12.71 6.74 12.09
CA GLY A 172 -13.21 7.49 10.95
C GLY A 172 -13.16 6.76 9.62
N LEU A 173 -12.20 5.85 9.44
CA LEU A 173 -11.91 5.24 8.14
C LEU A 173 -12.19 3.73 8.07
N ALA A 174 -12.12 2.99 9.18
CA ALA A 174 -12.24 1.53 9.20
C ALA A 174 -13.43 0.96 8.41
N PRO A 175 -14.64 1.56 8.43
CA PRO A 175 -15.78 1.01 7.68
C PRO A 175 -15.55 0.90 6.17
N ARG A 176 -14.61 1.64 5.61
CA ARG A 176 -14.30 1.65 4.17
C ARG A 176 -12.83 1.40 3.86
N VAL A 177 -12.05 0.92 4.82
CA VAL A 177 -10.66 0.50 4.57
C VAL A 177 -10.66 -0.77 3.75
N ALA A 178 -9.96 -0.75 2.61
CA ALA A 178 -9.66 -1.92 1.79
C ALA A 178 -8.15 -2.16 1.68
N HIS A 179 -7.34 -1.16 2.01
CA HIS A 179 -5.89 -1.23 1.98
C HIS A 179 -5.28 -0.59 3.22
N LEU A 180 -4.12 -1.08 3.64
CA LEU A 180 -3.32 -0.53 4.72
C LEU A 180 -1.89 -0.34 4.22
N HIS A 181 -1.28 0.80 4.52
CA HIS A 181 0.16 0.92 4.58
C HIS A 181 0.58 0.68 6.03
N LEU A 182 1.27 -0.43 6.24
CA LEU A 182 1.75 -0.88 7.54
C LEU A 182 3.17 -0.37 7.73
N THR A 183 3.30 0.73 8.40
CA THR A 183 4.56 1.41 8.73
C THR A 183 4.48 1.98 10.14
N ASP A 184 5.61 2.21 10.75
CA ASP A 184 5.75 2.85 12.06
C ASP A 184 6.69 4.05 11.94
N ASN A 185 6.81 4.86 12.98
CA ASN A 185 7.74 5.99 13.04
C ASN A 185 7.95 6.42 14.49
N TYR A 186 8.84 7.36 14.73
CA TYR A 186 9.14 7.88 16.07
C TYR A 186 8.19 9.02 16.52
N GLY A 187 7.10 9.26 15.78
CA GLY A 187 6.14 10.32 16.08
C GLY A 187 6.61 11.74 15.76
N GLN A 188 7.65 11.89 14.94
CA GLN A 188 8.23 13.18 14.56
C GLN A 188 8.38 13.35 13.04
N THR A 189 8.78 12.31 12.36
CA THR A 189 9.06 12.27 10.91
C THR A 189 8.46 11.01 10.30
N ASP A 190 8.20 11.07 9.00
CA ASP A 190 7.70 9.94 8.22
C ASP A 190 8.87 9.01 7.87
N ASP A 191 9.27 8.21 8.87
CA ASP A 191 10.49 7.41 8.81
C ASP A 191 10.29 6.08 8.07
N HIS A 192 9.05 5.66 7.87
CA HIS A 192 8.68 4.36 7.28
C HIS A 192 9.40 3.18 7.97
N GLU A 193 9.44 3.20 9.29
CA GLU A 193 10.04 2.12 10.06
C GLU A 193 9.18 0.84 10.02
N PRO A 194 9.76 -0.34 10.16
CA PRO A 194 9.00 -1.56 10.28
C PRO A 194 8.04 -1.51 11.48
N PRO A 195 6.80 -2.02 11.34
CA PRO A 195 5.88 -2.14 12.46
C PRO A 195 6.55 -2.69 13.72
N GLY A 196 6.43 -1.94 14.82
CA GLY A 196 6.96 -2.31 16.14
C GLY A 196 8.45 -2.13 16.36
N LEU A 197 9.21 -1.63 15.38
CA LEU A 197 10.65 -1.40 15.56
C LEU A 197 10.93 -0.23 16.48
N CYS A 198 10.28 0.90 16.22
CA CYS A 198 10.50 2.13 16.98
C CYS A 198 9.49 2.32 18.13
N GLY A 199 8.35 1.65 18.07
CA GLY A 199 7.31 1.71 19.10
C GLY A 199 6.56 3.04 19.15
N GLY A 200 6.56 3.83 18.08
CA GLY A 200 5.77 5.05 17.98
C GLY A 200 4.28 4.75 18.01
N ILE A 201 3.86 3.70 17.32
CA ILE A 201 2.51 3.14 17.43
C ILE A 201 2.57 2.02 18.48
N SER A 202 1.83 2.18 19.58
CA SER A 202 1.81 1.20 20.66
C SER A 202 1.16 -0.13 20.26
N PRO A 203 1.52 -1.27 20.90
CA PRO A 203 0.83 -2.55 20.67
C PRO A 203 -0.67 -2.45 20.84
N GLN A 204 -1.17 -1.63 21.77
CA GLN A 204 -2.59 -1.41 22.00
C GLN A 204 -3.29 -0.71 20.83
N GLU A 205 -2.60 0.21 20.15
CA GLU A 205 -3.12 0.88 18.95
C GLU A 205 -3.16 -0.06 17.76
N TRP A 206 -2.14 -0.91 17.58
CA TRP A 206 -2.16 -1.98 16.58
C TRP A 206 -3.31 -2.96 16.81
N ASP A 207 -3.53 -3.40 18.05
CA ASP A 207 -4.67 -4.27 18.41
C ASP A 207 -6.01 -3.56 18.21
N TYR A 208 -6.07 -2.26 18.49
CA TYR A 208 -7.26 -1.46 18.24
C TYR A 208 -7.61 -1.40 16.75
N LEU A 209 -6.62 -1.14 15.89
CA LEU A 209 -6.80 -1.14 14.44
C LEU A 209 -7.35 -2.49 13.97
N LEU A 210 -6.71 -3.60 14.35
CA LEU A 210 -7.13 -4.94 13.98
C LEU A 210 -8.58 -5.21 14.41
N SER A 211 -8.91 -4.87 15.65
CA SER A 211 -10.26 -5.06 16.22
C SER A 211 -11.32 -4.21 15.51
N ALA A 212 -10.98 -3.01 15.10
CA ALA A 212 -11.90 -2.14 14.36
C ALA A 212 -12.18 -2.68 12.96
N LEU A 213 -11.15 -3.15 12.25
CA LEU A 213 -11.28 -3.75 10.93
C LEU A 213 -12.07 -5.07 10.97
N ASP A 214 -11.87 -5.88 12.01
CA ASP A 214 -12.60 -7.16 12.18
C ASP A 214 -14.11 -6.95 12.28
N LYS A 215 -14.53 -5.86 12.93
CA LYS A 215 -15.96 -5.51 13.05
C LYS A 215 -16.61 -5.09 11.73
N CYS A 216 -15.82 -4.65 10.76
CA CYS A 216 -16.31 -4.12 9.49
C CYS A 216 -16.51 -5.20 8.41
N ASP A 217 -16.01 -6.42 8.62
CA ASP A 217 -16.07 -7.57 7.69
C ASP A 217 -15.55 -7.29 6.27
N ASN A 218 -14.65 -6.33 6.15
CA ASN A 218 -14.01 -5.99 4.88
C ASN A 218 -12.88 -6.99 4.55
N GLU A 219 -12.67 -7.22 3.26
CA GLU A 219 -11.41 -7.79 2.79
C GLU A 219 -10.37 -6.67 2.73
N VAL A 220 -9.30 -6.81 3.48
CA VAL A 220 -8.24 -5.82 3.62
C VAL A 220 -6.91 -6.39 3.13
N ILE A 221 -6.16 -5.60 2.39
CA ILE A 221 -4.78 -5.94 2.02
C ILE A 221 -3.84 -5.00 2.78
N GLY A 222 -2.94 -5.59 3.58
CA GLY A 222 -1.89 -4.85 4.29
C GLY A 222 -0.59 -4.86 3.49
N SER A 223 -0.07 -3.69 3.16
CA SER A 223 1.25 -3.51 2.54
C SER A 223 2.27 -3.15 3.59
N LEU A 224 3.35 -3.92 3.69
CA LEU A 224 4.53 -3.50 4.45
C LEU A 224 5.25 -2.43 3.64
N GLU A 225 5.03 -1.18 3.98
CA GLU A 225 5.62 -0.01 3.32
C GLU A 225 6.73 0.57 4.21
N MET A 226 7.93 0.02 4.07
CA MET A 226 9.03 0.33 4.95
C MET A 226 10.14 1.08 4.22
N CYS A 227 10.92 1.83 4.98
CA CYS A 227 12.10 2.53 4.48
C CYS A 227 13.00 1.56 3.68
N PRO A 228 13.48 1.97 2.49
CA PRO A 228 14.43 1.17 1.73
C PRO A 228 15.71 0.94 2.53
N ALA A 229 15.96 -0.28 2.95
CA ALA A 229 17.19 -0.67 3.66
C ALA A 229 17.50 -2.14 3.34
N MET A 230 17.79 -2.98 4.31
CA MET A 230 18.02 -4.41 4.10
C MET A 230 16.65 -5.15 4.07
N PRO A 231 16.04 -5.35 2.92
CA PRO A 231 14.62 -5.72 2.82
C PRO A 231 14.25 -6.98 3.60
N ALA A 232 15.12 -7.98 3.55
CA ALA A 232 14.90 -9.24 4.25
C ALA A 232 14.81 -9.06 5.78
N VAL A 233 15.66 -8.20 6.33
CA VAL A 233 15.66 -7.91 7.76
C VAL A 233 14.39 -7.17 8.16
N MET A 234 14.01 -6.17 7.40
CA MET A 234 12.81 -5.36 7.69
C MET A 234 11.52 -6.16 7.57
N ILE A 235 11.37 -6.96 6.53
CA ILE A 235 10.21 -7.86 6.36
C ILE A 235 10.16 -8.86 7.50
N ARG A 236 11.32 -9.38 7.93
CA ARG A 236 11.39 -10.30 9.05
C ARG A 236 10.98 -9.63 10.36
N GLN A 237 11.49 -8.45 10.68
CA GLN A 237 11.12 -7.70 11.89
C GLN A 237 9.62 -7.40 11.94
N ALA A 238 9.06 -6.85 10.86
CA ALA A 238 7.63 -6.61 10.75
C ALA A 238 6.80 -7.89 10.92
N SER A 239 7.26 -9.01 10.33
CA SER A 239 6.60 -10.31 10.46
C SER A 239 6.64 -10.85 11.89
N GLU A 240 7.78 -10.74 12.58
CA GLU A 240 7.92 -11.15 13.98
C GLU A 240 6.99 -10.33 14.88
N PHE A 241 6.91 -9.03 14.65
CA PHE A 241 6.02 -8.17 15.43
C PHE A 241 4.54 -8.47 15.17
N LEU A 242 4.08 -8.36 13.92
CA LEU A 242 2.66 -8.49 13.58
C LEU A 242 2.13 -9.91 13.86
N PHE A 243 2.87 -10.94 13.47
CA PHE A 243 2.37 -12.30 13.48
C PHE A 243 2.77 -13.12 14.71
N ASP A 244 3.91 -12.86 15.32
CA ASP A 244 4.39 -13.60 16.47
C ASP A 244 4.06 -12.90 17.79
N GLN A 245 4.12 -11.56 17.83
CA GLN A 245 3.80 -10.80 19.05
C GLN A 245 2.33 -10.40 19.11
N LEU A 246 1.80 -9.75 18.05
CA LEU A 246 0.41 -9.28 18.01
C LEU A 246 -0.61 -10.34 17.52
N GLN A 247 -0.13 -11.48 17.04
CA GLN A 247 -1.00 -12.58 16.54
C GLN A 247 -1.95 -12.16 15.41
N TRP A 248 -1.51 -11.26 14.53
CA TRP A 248 -2.32 -10.85 13.38
C TRP A 248 -2.65 -12.06 12.49
N PRO A 249 -3.87 -12.12 11.90
CA PRO A 249 -4.34 -13.29 11.16
C PRO A 249 -3.64 -13.49 9.82
N ASN A 250 -3.76 -14.70 9.30
CA ASN A 250 -3.37 -15.06 7.91
C ASN A 250 -1.89 -14.80 7.58
N ARG A 251 -1.01 -15.08 8.53
CA ARG A 251 0.44 -15.00 8.30
C ARG A 251 0.84 -15.61 6.95
N PRO A 252 1.60 -14.89 6.10
CA PRO A 252 2.11 -15.44 4.85
C PRO A 252 2.92 -16.71 5.09
N GLN A 253 2.67 -17.73 4.30
CA GLN A 253 3.38 -19.01 4.42
C GLN A 253 4.56 -19.01 3.47
N LYS A 254 5.76 -19.23 4.00
CA LYS A 254 6.95 -19.47 3.19
C LYS A 254 6.73 -20.67 2.30
N GLN A 255 7.01 -20.53 1.01
CA GLN A 255 6.91 -21.66 0.10
C GLN A 255 7.97 -22.72 0.45
N PRO A 256 7.59 -24.00 0.58
CA PRO A 256 8.56 -25.07 0.79
C PRO A 256 9.36 -25.25 -0.51
N GLY A 257 10.63 -24.91 -0.47
CA GLY A 257 11.50 -25.20 -1.60
C GLY A 257 12.57 -24.16 -1.84
N ASN A 258 13.77 -24.63 -1.71
CA ASN A 258 15.06 -23.93 -1.90
C ASN A 258 15.57 -23.15 -0.71
N THR A 259 16.11 -23.90 0.23
CA THR A 259 17.02 -23.38 1.27
C THR A 259 18.40 -22.96 0.71
N GLY A 260 18.52 -22.80 -0.58
CA GLY A 260 19.73 -22.39 -1.25
C GLY A 260 19.66 -20.95 -1.71
N VAL A 261 20.48 -20.13 -1.07
CA VAL A 261 20.78 -18.72 -1.32
C VAL A 261 19.92 -17.76 -0.49
N ILE A 262 20.20 -17.71 0.79
CA ILE A 262 20.10 -16.44 1.52
C ILE A 262 21.16 -15.54 0.89
N TYR A 263 20.74 -14.55 0.12
CA TYR A 263 21.64 -13.51 -0.38
C TYR A 263 22.21 -12.78 0.84
N ASN A 264 23.48 -13.08 1.18
CA ASN A 264 24.26 -12.24 2.06
C ASN A 264 24.85 -11.12 1.19
N PRO A 265 24.33 -9.91 1.25
CA PRO A 265 25.01 -8.78 0.63
C PRO A 265 26.29 -8.53 1.41
N VAL A 266 27.44 -8.69 0.77
CA VAL A 266 28.75 -8.24 1.23
C VAL A 266 28.83 -6.74 1.13
#